data_ddd79914725f2b344da6dcaaa4108e4f
#
_entry.id   ddd79914725f2b344da6dcaaa4108e4f
#
_cell.length_a   1.000
_cell.length_b   1.000
_cell.length_c   1.000
_cell.angle_alpha   90.00
_cell.angle_beta   90.00
_cell.angle_gamma   90.00
#
_symmetry.space_group_name_H-M   'P 1'
#
loop_
_entity.id
_entity.type
_entity.pdbx_description
1 polymer ?
#
loop_
_entity_poly.entity_id
_entity_poly.type
_entity_poly.pdbx_seq_one_letter_code
_entity_poly.pdbx_strand_id
1 'polypeptide(L)'
;LSVYLFSQQGKIQEYIIPIHSRGLWGKISGYMAIKNDGATISGFTVYSHQETPGLGGEIEKKWFQKNFQGKKILDDQGNFVAIAIAKGSVKERIPESRQKNFVDGISGASMTGKFLSAGLKQTLTEYEPFSERFRKNEIK
;
A
#
# COMPACT_ATOMS: atom_id res chain seq x y z
N LEU A 1 -15.00 3.45 -9.73
CA LEU A 1 -13.64 3.47 -9.14
C LEU A 1 -12.70 4.21 -10.07
N SER A 2 -11.91 5.13 -9.50
CA SER A 2 -10.95 5.91 -10.29
C SER A 2 -9.60 5.20 -10.33
N VAL A 3 -8.95 5.25 -11.49
CA VAL A 3 -7.58 4.77 -11.65
C VAL A 3 -6.86 5.71 -12.61
N TYR A 4 -5.59 5.99 -12.32
CA TYR A 4 -4.73 6.82 -13.15
C TYR A 4 -3.64 5.94 -13.74
N LEU A 5 -3.43 6.07 -15.05
CA LEU A 5 -2.45 5.23 -15.75
C LEU A 5 -1.22 6.06 -16.10
N PHE A 6 -0.05 5.52 -15.82
CA PHE A 6 1.22 6.10 -16.26
C PHE A 6 1.76 5.27 -17.42
N SER A 7 1.88 5.90 -18.59
CA SER A 7 2.32 5.22 -19.82
C SER A 7 3.59 5.85 -20.37
N GLN A 8 4.45 5.01 -20.95
CA GLN A 8 5.62 5.46 -21.71
C GLN A 8 5.66 4.68 -23.02
N GLN A 9 5.87 5.39 -24.13
CA GLN A 9 5.97 4.79 -25.46
C GLN A 9 4.77 3.88 -25.78
N GLY A 10 3.58 4.35 -25.40
CA GLY A 10 2.34 3.63 -25.66
C GLY A 10 2.08 2.42 -24.78
N LYS A 11 2.93 2.17 -23.78
CA LYS A 11 2.79 1.05 -22.87
C LYS A 11 2.57 1.52 -21.44
N ILE A 12 1.59 0.91 -20.76
CA ILE A 12 1.30 1.22 -19.36
C ILE A 12 2.42 0.65 -18.49
N GLN A 13 3.05 1.51 -17.68
CA GLN A 13 4.12 1.12 -16.76
C GLN A 13 3.59 0.87 -15.35
N GLU A 14 2.64 1.69 -14.92
CA GLU A 14 2.07 1.64 -13.58
C GLU A 14 0.62 2.12 -13.62
N TYR A 15 -0.13 1.75 -12.62
CA TYR A 15 -1.43 2.35 -12.37
C TYR A 15 -1.48 2.86 -10.94
N ILE A 16 -2.20 3.96 -10.75
CA ILE A 16 -2.26 4.68 -9.47
C ILE A 16 -3.70 4.68 -9.00
N ILE A 17 -3.91 4.23 -7.77
CA ILE A 17 -5.25 4.16 -7.17
C ILE A 17 -5.33 5.10 -5.98
N PRO A 18 -6.49 5.78 -5.79
CA PRO A 18 -6.69 6.59 -4.60
C PRO A 18 -6.89 5.70 -3.38
N ILE A 19 -6.28 6.11 -2.28
CA ILE A 19 -6.42 5.42 -0.99
C ILE A 19 -7.27 6.30 -0.09
N HIS A 20 -8.32 5.73 0.46
CA HIS A 20 -9.14 6.34 1.48
C HIS A 20 -9.23 5.38 2.65
N SER A 21 -8.79 5.83 3.81
CA SER A 21 -8.73 5.01 5.01
C SER A 21 -9.23 5.80 6.20
N ARG A 22 -9.73 5.09 7.18
CA ARG A 22 -9.91 5.66 8.50
C ARG A 22 -8.57 5.70 9.20
N GLY A 23 -8.32 6.75 9.96
CA GLY A 23 -7.21 6.83 10.89
C GLY A 23 -7.71 6.82 12.32
N LEU A 24 -6.81 7.04 13.27
CA LEU A 24 -7.19 7.13 14.68
C LEU A 24 -7.97 8.41 14.95
N TRP A 25 -7.59 9.51 14.31
CA TRP A 25 -8.17 10.84 14.57
C TRP A 25 -9.00 11.38 13.40
N GLY A 26 -9.01 10.72 12.28
CA GLY A 26 -9.78 11.18 11.14
C GLY A 26 -9.41 10.40 9.88
N LYS A 27 -9.92 10.90 8.75
CA LYS A 27 -9.71 10.27 7.46
C LYS A 27 -8.28 10.43 6.98
N ILE A 28 -7.74 9.37 6.40
CA ILE A 28 -6.44 9.38 5.73
C ILE A 28 -6.69 9.24 4.24
N SER A 29 -6.10 10.14 3.45
CA SER A 29 -6.22 10.12 2.00
C SER A 29 -4.84 10.15 1.36
N GLY A 30 -4.65 9.33 0.34
CA GLY A 30 -3.38 9.22 -0.36
C GLY A 30 -3.53 8.50 -1.68
N TYR A 31 -2.40 8.07 -2.23
CA TYR A 31 -2.34 7.31 -3.48
C TYR A 31 -1.35 6.17 -3.36
N MET A 32 -1.63 5.09 -4.07
CA MET A 32 -0.71 3.96 -4.21
C MET A 32 -0.49 3.68 -5.68
N ALA A 33 0.77 3.55 -6.08
CA ALA A 33 1.15 3.16 -7.42
C ALA A 33 1.55 1.69 -7.43
N ILE A 34 1.05 0.96 -8.41
CA ILE A 34 1.33 -0.47 -8.58
C ILE A 34 1.86 -0.66 -10.00
N LYS A 35 2.91 -1.45 -10.15
CA LYS A 35 3.51 -1.75 -11.45
C LYS A 35 2.55 -2.54 -12.33
N ASN A 36 2.85 -2.58 -13.62
CA ASN A 36 2.02 -3.27 -14.61
C ASN A 36 2.00 -4.80 -14.47
N ASP A 37 2.72 -5.35 -13.48
CA ASP A 37 2.62 -6.76 -13.12
C ASP A 37 1.39 -7.04 -12.24
N GLY A 38 0.68 -5.98 -11.80
CA GLY A 38 -0.49 -6.12 -10.94
C GLY A 38 -0.18 -6.63 -9.54
N ALA A 39 1.08 -6.56 -9.11
CA ALA A 39 1.52 -7.19 -7.86
C ALA A 39 2.51 -6.35 -7.05
N THR A 40 3.37 -5.57 -7.71
CA THR A 40 4.46 -4.85 -7.05
C THR A 40 4.10 -3.40 -6.81
N ILE A 41 4.17 -2.96 -5.57
CA ILE A 41 3.95 -1.57 -5.20
C ILE A 41 5.18 -0.76 -5.60
N SER A 42 4.99 0.31 -6.37
CA SER A 42 6.07 1.22 -6.75
C SER A 42 6.08 2.52 -5.96
N GLY A 43 4.98 2.87 -5.32
CA GLY A 43 4.93 4.07 -4.50
C GLY A 43 3.69 4.16 -3.64
N PHE A 44 3.79 4.99 -2.60
CA PHE A 44 2.68 5.29 -1.69
C PHE A 44 2.87 6.70 -1.15
N THR A 45 1.81 7.49 -1.14
CA THR A 45 1.82 8.83 -0.56
C THR A 45 0.57 9.06 0.27
N VAL A 46 0.70 9.92 1.27
CA VAL A 46 -0.43 10.44 2.05
C VAL A 46 -0.40 11.96 1.89
N TYR A 47 -1.52 12.54 1.44
CA TYR A 47 -1.61 13.99 1.24
C TYR A 47 -2.53 14.67 2.23
N SER A 48 -3.35 13.92 2.98
CA SER A 48 -4.26 14.49 3.97
C SER A 48 -4.50 13.50 5.10
N HIS A 49 -4.38 13.96 6.33
CA HIS A 49 -4.65 13.18 7.53
C HIS A 49 -4.86 14.08 8.75
N GLN A 50 -5.34 13.49 9.83
CA GLN A 50 -5.56 14.18 11.11
C GLN A 50 -4.75 13.53 12.24
N GLU A 51 -3.73 12.75 11.90
CA GLU A 51 -2.96 12.00 12.88
C GLU A 51 -1.97 12.89 13.64
N THR A 52 -1.55 12.45 14.82
CA THR A 52 -0.69 13.24 15.71
C THR A 52 0.72 13.40 15.15
N PRO A 53 1.23 14.64 15.01
CA PRO A 53 2.61 14.86 14.57
C PRO A 53 3.61 14.09 15.43
N GLY A 54 4.59 13.47 14.79
CA GLY A 54 5.62 12.67 15.46
C GLY A 54 5.17 11.27 15.87
N LEU A 55 3.88 10.98 15.79
CA LEU A 55 3.29 9.66 16.05
C LEU A 55 2.63 9.17 14.76
N GLY A 56 1.31 9.01 14.74
CA GLY A 56 0.60 8.60 13.52
C GLY A 56 0.86 9.49 12.31
N GLY A 57 1.12 10.77 12.53
CA GLY A 57 1.44 11.72 11.47
C GLY A 57 2.70 11.39 10.69
N GLU A 58 3.54 10.48 11.17
CA GLU A 58 4.72 10.03 10.44
C GLU A 58 4.36 9.30 9.14
N ILE A 59 3.10 8.91 8.94
CA ILE A 59 2.64 8.30 7.69
C ILE A 59 2.84 9.20 6.48
N GLU A 60 2.93 10.52 6.67
CA GLU A 60 3.18 11.48 5.58
C GLU A 60 4.67 11.64 5.25
N LYS A 61 5.55 11.08 6.05
CA LYS A 61 6.99 11.23 5.89
C LYS A 61 7.55 10.29 4.84
N LYS A 62 8.60 10.75 4.16
CA LYS A 62 9.24 9.96 3.10
C LYS A 62 9.80 8.64 3.60
N TRP A 63 10.33 8.60 4.83
CA TRP A 63 10.90 7.36 5.36
C TRP A 63 9.86 6.25 5.44
N PHE A 64 8.64 6.61 5.87
CA PHE A 64 7.54 5.65 5.95
C PHE A 64 7.08 5.22 4.55
N GLN A 65 6.89 6.19 3.68
CA GLN A 65 6.40 5.95 2.32
C GLN A 65 7.37 5.08 1.50
N LYS A 66 8.67 5.28 1.69
CA LYS A 66 9.69 4.49 0.97
C LYS A 66 9.64 3.00 1.27
N ASN A 67 9.17 2.62 2.46
CA ASN A 67 9.08 1.22 2.84
C ASN A 67 8.12 0.43 1.95
N PHE A 68 7.20 1.10 1.28
CA PHE A 68 6.25 0.45 0.38
C PHE A 68 6.85 0.05 -0.96
N GLN A 69 7.94 0.71 -1.38
CA GLN A 69 8.54 0.46 -2.70
C GLN A 69 9.11 -0.96 -2.77
N GLY A 70 8.67 -1.71 -3.77
CA GLY A 70 9.10 -3.10 -3.98
C GLY A 70 8.32 -4.13 -3.18
N LYS A 71 7.41 -3.70 -2.30
CA LYS A 71 6.54 -4.64 -1.57
C LYS A 71 5.49 -5.22 -2.51
N LYS A 72 4.92 -6.34 -2.12
CA LYS A 72 3.97 -7.10 -2.92
C LYS A 72 2.60 -7.16 -2.28
N ILE A 73 1.56 -7.21 -3.11
CA ILE A 73 0.20 -7.44 -2.64
C ILE A 73 -0.21 -8.90 -2.77
N LEU A 74 0.69 -9.75 -3.28
CA LEU A 74 0.50 -11.20 -3.38
C LEU A 74 1.50 -11.92 -2.48
N ASP A 75 1.10 -13.11 -2.00
CA ASP A 75 2.00 -13.99 -1.25
C ASP A 75 2.88 -14.81 -2.22
N ASP A 76 3.68 -15.74 -1.67
CA ASP A 76 4.58 -16.58 -2.46
C ASP A 76 3.84 -17.54 -3.41
N GLN A 77 2.58 -17.85 -3.10
CA GLN A 77 1.77 -18.74 -3.94
C GLN A 77 0.94 -17.96 -4.97
N GLY A 78 1.11 -16.65 -5.04
CA GLY A 78 0.35 -15.82 -5.98
C GLY A 78 -1.04 -15.44 -5.52
N ASN A 79 -1.36 -15.67 -4.24
CA ASN A 79 -2.66 -15.29 -3.67
C ASN A 79 -2.66 -13.84 -3.21
N PHE A 80 -3.77 -13.14 -3.43
CA PHE A 80 -3.91 -11.77 -2.98
C PHE A 80 -4.00 -11.70 -1.45
N VAL A 81 -3.11 -10.91 -0.84
CA VAL A 81 -3.06 -10.72 0.63
C VAL A 81 -3.01 -9.25 1.04
N ALA A 82 -2.93 -8.33 0.08
CA ALA A 82 -2.76 -6.89 0.30
C ALA A 82 -1.41 -6.55 0.94
N ILE A 83 -1.32 -5.40 1.59
CA ILE A 83 -0.12 -4.90 2.29
C ILE A 83 -0.58 -4.39 3.65
N ALA A 84 0.20 -4.59 4.69
CA ALA A 84 -0.14 -4.15 6.03
C ALA A 84 1.05 -3.50 6.74
N ILE A 85 0.75 -2.74 7.79
CA ILE A 85 1.75 -2.12 8.65
C ILE A 85 1.96 -3.04 9.86
N ALA A 86 3.20 -3.44 10.09
CA ALA A 86 3.57 -4.29 11.21
C ALA A 86 3.50 -3.51 12.53
N LYS A 87 3.40 -4.23 13.62
CA LYS A 87 3.56 -3.65 14.96
C LYS A 87 5.04 -3.61 15.31
N GLY A 88 5.78 -2.63 14.77
CA GLY A 88 7.22 -2.52 14.96
C GLY A 88 7.98 -2.95 13.72
N SER A 89 9.15 -3.54 13.90
CA SER A 89 10.02 -3.92 12.80
C SER A 89 9.54 -5.18 12.08
N VAL A 90 9.42 -5.09 10.76
CA VAL A 90 9.10 -6.25 9.90
C VAL A 90 10.16 -7.33 10.08
N LYS A 91 11.44 -6.94 10.06
CA LYS A 91 12.56 -7.87 10.17
C LYS A 91 12.49 -8.72 11.44
N GLU A 92 12.06 -8.11 12.55
CA GLU A 92 12.03 -8.80 13.85
C GLU A 92 10.71 -9.53 14.11
N ARG A 93 9.61 -9.06 13.54
CA ARG A 93 8.28 -9.51 13.94
C ARG A 93 7.55 -10.37 12.92
N ILE A 94 7.95 -10.29 11.66
CA ILE A 94 7.24 -10.97 10.56
C ILE A 94 8.10 -12.09 9.99
N PRO A 95 7.55 -13.30 9.81
CA PRO A 95 8.29 -14.39 9.17
C PRO A 95 8.81 -13.97 7.79
N GLU A 96 10.02 -14.40 7.45
CA GLU A 96 10.69 -13.98 6.22
C GLU A 96 9.80 -14.16 4.98
N SER A 97 9.08 -15.27 4.89
CA SER A 97 8.19 -15.57 3.77
C SER A 97 7.07 -14.57 3.57
N ARG A 98 6.74 -13.77 4.60
CA ARG A 98 5.65 -12.80 4.57
C ARG A 98 6.12 -11.34 4.62
N GLN A 99 7.41 -11.10 4.76
CA GLN A 99 7.94 -9.74 4.92
C GLN A 99 7.63 -8.85 3.72
N LYS A 100 7.51 -9.41 2.54
CA LYS A 100 7.16 -8.67 1.32
C LYS A 100 5.77 -8.02 1.39
N ASN A 101 4.91 -8.49 2.28
CA ASN A 101 3.53 -8.02 2.42
C ASN A 101 3.34 -7.08 3.61
N PHE A 102 4.43 -6.62 4.22
CA PHE A 102 4.39 -5.74 5.39
C PHE A 102 5.41 -4.61 5.28
N VAL A 103 5.06 -3.47 5.88
CA VAL A 103 5.99 -2.36 6.09
C VAL A 103 6.17 -2.16 7.59
N ASP A 104 7.30 -1.52 7.96
CA ASP A 104 7.60 -1.25 9.36
C ASP A 104 6.54 -0.34 9.99
N GLY A 105 6.21 -0.62 11.24
CA GLY A 105 5.31 0.21 12.01
C GLY A 105 5.98 1.49 12.51
N ILE A 106 5.16 2.37 13.05
CA ILE A 106 5.59 3.63 13.64
C ILE A 106 5.53 3.48 15.15
N SER A 107 6.66 3.74 15.82
CA SER A 107 6.75 3.67 17.27
C SER A 107 5.71 4.60 17.90
N GLY A 108 4.94 4.07 18.84
CA GLY A 108 3.89 4.82 19.54
C GLY A 108 2.62 5.08 18.72
N ALA A 109 2.50 4.50 17.53
CA ALA A 109 1.36 4.74 16.64
C ALA A 109 0.75 3.46 16.07
N SER A 110 0.66 2.41 16.90
CA SER A 110 0.13 1.12 16.45
C SER A 110 -1.33 1.18 16.03
N MET A 111 -2.13 2.07 16.62
CA MET A 111 -3.54 2.22 16.24
C MET A 111 -3.69 2.85 14.85
N THR A 112 -2.91 3.89 14.54
CA THR A 112 -2.89 4.44 13.17
C THR A 112 -2.52 3.37 12.17
N GLY A 113 -1.48 2.58 12.47
CA GLY A 113 -1.06 1.48 11.60
C GLY A 113 -2.14 0.43 11.40
N LYS A 114 -2.88 0.10 12.46
CA LYS A 114 -3.98 -0.86 12.39
C LYS A 114 -5.11 -0.36 11.48
N PHE A 115 -5.51 0.90 11.65
CA PHE A 115 -6.57 1.47 10.82
C PHE A 115 -6.14 1.61 9.37
N LEU A 116 -4.90 2.06 9.13
CA LEU A 116 -4.38 2.19 7.77
C LEU A 116 -4.28 0.83 7.09
N SER A 117 -3.83 -0.21 7.80
CA SER A 117 -3.78 -1.58 7.26
C SER A 117 -5.17 -2.05 6.80
N ALA A 118 -6.19 -1.80 7.62
CA ALA A 118 -7.56 -2.17 7.27
C ALA A 118 -8.05 -1.40 6.03
N GLY A 119 -7.74 -0.10 5.95
CA GLY A 119 -8.11 0.73 4.80
C GLY A 119 -7.41 0.32 3.52
N LEU A 120 -6.12 -0.02 3.61
CA LEU A 120 -5.36 -0.51 2.47
C LEU A 120 -5.91 -1.84 1.96
N LYS A 121 -6.22 -2.76 2.87
CA LYS A 121 -6.82 -4.03 2.49
C LYS A 121 -8.16 -3.84 1.81
N GLN A 122 -9.00 -2.97 2.34
CA GLN A 122 -10.30 -2.69 1.75
C GLN A 122 -10.16 -2.11 0.35
N THR A 123 -9.32 -1.08 0.19
CA THR A 123 -9.11 -0.44 -1.11
C THR A 123 -8.53 -1.41 -2.12
N LEU A 124 -7.47 -2.14 -1.74
CA LEU A 124 -6.85 -3.10 -2.65
C LEU A 124 -7.79 -4.23 -3.05
N THR A 125 -8.67 -4.64 -2.13
CA THR A 125 -9.70 -5.65 -2.43
C THR A 125 -10.67 -5.13 -3.50
N GLU A 126 -11.06 -3.85 -3.41
CA GLU A 126 -11.95 -3.24 -4.41
C GLU A 126 -11.30 -3.18 -5.80
N TYR A 127 -9.99 -2.98 -5.86
CA TYR A 127 -9.25 -2.89 -7.13
C TYR A 127 -8.67 -4.24 -7.59
N GLU A 128 -8.82 -5.29 -6.81
CA GLU A 128 -8.25 -6.60 -7.15
C GLU A 128 -8.71 -7.12 -8.53
N PRO A 129 -9.99 -7.00 -8.92
CA PRO A 129 -10.38 -7.42 -10.28
C PRO A 129 -9.60 -6.70 -11.37
N PHE A 130 -9.29 -5.42 -11.18
CA PHE A 130 -8.48 -4.64 -12.12
C PHE A 130 -7.03 -5.11 -12.12
N SER A 131 -6.43 -5.29 -10.94
CA SER A 131 -5.05 -5.76 -10.80
C SER A 131 -4.88 -7.16 -11.42
N GLU A 132 -5.87 -8.02 -11.25
CA GLU A 132 -5.86 -9.36 -11.82
C GLU A 132 -5.77 -9.33 -13.34
N ARG A 133 -6.40 -8.35 -13.98
CA ARG A 133 -6.32 -8.20 -15.43
C ARG A 133 -4.89 -7.90 -15.89
N PHE A 134 -4.13 -7.12 -15.13
CA PHE A 134 -2.70 -6.90 -15.43
C PHE A 134 -1.91 -8.19 -15.27
N ARG A 135 -2.17 -8.96 -14.22
CA ARG A 135 -1.47 -10.22 -13.97
C ARG A 135 -1.74 -11.25 -15.06
N LYS A 136 -2.91 -11.20 -15.68
CA LYS A 136 -3.30 -12.09 -16.78
C LYS A 136 -2.94 -11.53 -18.16
N ASN A 137 -2.21 -10.42 -18.22
CA ASN A 137 -1.84 -9.75 -19.47
C ASN A 137 -3.04 -9.31 -20.32
N GLU A 138 -4.17 -9.01 -19.68
CA GLU A 138 -5.37 -8.52 -20.39
C GLU A 138 -5.36 -7.01 -20.60
N ILE A 139 -4.48 -6.30 -19.89
CA ILE A 139 -4.27 -4.86 -20.04
C ILE A 139 -2.80 -4.64 -20.37
N LYS A 140 -2.53 -3.84 -21.42
CA LYS A 140 -1.18 -3.57 -21.90
C LYS A 140 -0.89 -2.09 -22.02
#